data_7e50b54c7b6c6073c14ac629e7b9855b
#
_entry.id   7e50b54c7b6c6073c14ac629e7b9855b
#
_cell.length_a   1.000
_cell.length_b   1.000
_cell.length_c   1.000
_cell.angle_alpha   90.00
_cell.angle_beta   90.00
_cell.angle_gamma   90.00
#
_symmetry.space_group_name_H-M   'P 1'
#
loop_
_entity.id
_entity.type
_entity.pdbx_description
1 polymer ?
#
loop_
_entity_poly.entity_id
_entity_poly.type
_entity_poly.pdbx_seq_one_letter_code
_entity_poly.pdbx_strand_id
1 'polypeptide(L)'
;MIEIEDVVVSSDIISEKFLCNLEACKGECCIEGDAGAPVEENEVKELEKVLPIVWDDLSPEAQAIIKKQGVVYTDQDGDLVTSIVNNKDCVFTCYDEKGCCYCAIEKAYRAGKCDFYKPISCHLYPIRIGSYGLYTAVNYHRWNVCKAAVILGKKENVPVYKFLKEPLIRKFGAEWYQMLCDCAEQWQKEYLGEDERKF
;
A
#
# COMPACT_ATOMS: atom_id res chain seq x y z
N MET A 1 1.54 -11.70 17.75
CA MET A 1 1.27 -12.18 16.37
C MET A 1 -0.05 -12.91 16.40
N ILE A 2 -0.84 -12.80 15.34
CA ILE A 2 -2.16 -13.41 15.20
C ILE A 2 -2.09 -14.30 13.97
N GLU A 3 -2.57 -15.53 14.09
CA GLU A 3 -2.61 -16.50 12.99
C GLU A 3 -4.07 -16.64 12.51
N ILE A 4 -4.28 -16.44 11.22
CA ILE A 4 -5.58 -16.58 10.55
C ILE A 4 -5.33 -17.44 9.31
N GLU A 5 -5.74 -18.70 9.35
CA GLU A 5 -5.44 -19.70 8.32
C GLU A 5 -3.91 -19.83 8.11
N ASP A 6 -3.41 -19.62 6.90
CA ASP A 6 -1.99 -19.63 6.52
C ASP A 6 -1.35 -18.22 6.57
N VAL A 7 -2.03 -17.24 7.17
CA VAL A 7 -1.59 -15.85 7.26
C VAL A 7 -1.22 -15.49 8.69
N VAL A 8 0.02 -15.04 8.89
CA VAL A 8 0.54 -14.54 10.18
C VAL A 8 0.53 -13.02 10.17
N VAL A 9 -0.30 -12.43 11.03
CA VAL A 9 -0.50 -10.98 11.13
C VAL A 9 0.26 -10.41 12.32
N SER A 10 1.07 -9.38 12.08
CA SER A 10 1.71 -8.62 13.17
C SER A 10 0.66 -7.94 14.04
N SER A 11 0.84 -7.96 15.36
CA SER A 11 -0.01 -7.23 16.32
C SER A 11 -0.04 -5.72 16.05
N ASP A 12 1.00 -5.17 15.40
CA ASP A 12 1.04 -3.76 14.99
C ASP A 12 -0.11 -3.37 14.06
N ILE A 13 -0.60 -4.31 13.25
CA ILE A 13 -1.75 -4.08 12.35
C ILE A 13 -3.02 -3.72 13.15
N ILE A 14 -3.13 -4.23 14.37
CA ILE A 14 -4.26 -3.98 15.26
C ILE A 14 -4.00 -2.78 16.17
N SER A 15 -2.79 -2.71 16.77
CA SER A 15 -2.46 -1.72 17.80
C SER A 15 -2.12 -0.35 17.23
N GLU A 16 -1.37 -0.30 16.12
CA GLU A 16 -0.93 0.97 15.54
C GLU A 16 -2.09 1.71 14.85
N LYS A 17 -1.98 3.03 14.85
CA LYS A 17 -2.97 3.94 14.27
C LYS A 17 -2.40 4.59 13.02
N PHE A 18 -3.23 4.65 11.98
CA PHE A 18 -2.82 5.21 10.70
C PHE A 18 -4.03 5.76 9.95
N LEU A 19 -3.89 6.96 9.42
CA LEU A 19 -4.84 7.55 8.48
C LEU A 19 -4.06 8.43 7.51
N CYS A 20 -4.06 8.07 6.23
CA CYS A 20 -3.27 8.78 5.22
C CYS A 20 -3.61 10.27 5.20
N ASN A 21 -2.57 11.10 5.22
CA ASN A 21 -2.66 12.57 5.17
C ASN A 21 -1.90 13.09 3.95
N LEU A 22 -2.52 12.96 2.79
CA LEU A 22 -1.91 13.33 1.51
C LEU A 22 -1.59 14.84 1.42
N GLU A 23 -2.40 15.69 2.06
CA GLU A 23 -2.15 17.14 2.09
C GLU A 23 -0.83 17.48 2.80
N ALA A 24 -0.46 16.70 3.82
CA ALA A 24 0.77 16.90 4.57
C ALA A 24 1.98 16.22 3.91
N CYS A 25 1.85 14.95 3.44
CA CYS A 25 2.98 14.19 2.89
C CYS A 25 3.19 14.38 1.39
N LYS A 26 2.23 15.01 0.67
CA LYS A 26 2.33 15.29 -0.76
C LYS A 26 2.60 14.05 -1.65
N GLY A 27 2.30 12.85 -1.16
CA GLY A 27 2.50 11.61 -1.92
C GLY A 27 3.92 11.06 -1.89
N GLU A 28 4.74 11.40 -0.90
CA GLU A 28 6.14 10.98 -0.76
C GLU A 28 6.36 9.47 -0.91
N CYS A 29 5.41 8.62 -0.56
CA CYS A 29 5.54 7.17 -0.74
C CYS A 29 5.68 6.71 -2.22
N CYS A 30 5.35 7.57 -3.18
CA CYS A 30 5.51 7.31 -4.61
C CYS A 30 6.80 7.92 -5.20
N ILE A 31 7.52 8.76 -4.43
CA ILE A 31 8.69 9.52 -4.90
C ILE A 31 9.97 9.29 -4.09
N GLU A 32 9.89 8.64 -2.93
CA GLU A 32 11.04 8.36 -2.06
C GLU A 32 11.44 6.87 -2.07
N GLY A 33 11.08 6.12 -3.12
CA GLY A 33 11.46 4.72 -3.26
C GLY A 33 12.88 4.55 -3.78
N ASP A 34 13.64 3.59 -3.23
CA ASP A 34 14.92 3.09 -3.75
C ASP A 34 14.72 1.98 -4.80
N ALA A 35 13.55 1.36 -4.79
CA ALA A 35 13.04 0.44 -5.80
C ALA A 35 11.58 0.76 -6.12
N GLY A 36 11.04 0.19 -7.18
CA GLY A 36 9.61 0.29 -7.51
C GLY A 36 8.71 -0.43 -6.49
N ALA A 37 7.41 -0.19 -6.58
CA ALA A 37 6.45 -0.92 -5.77
C ALA A 37 6.38 -2.39 -6.23
N PRO A 38 6.36 -3.39 -5.33
CA PRO A 38 6.16 -4.79 -5.70
C PRO A 38 4.88 -4.99 -6.52
N VAL A 39 4.96 -5.83 -7.55
CA VAL A 39 3.88 -6.12 -8.48
C VAL A 39 3.68 -7.63 -8.55
N GLU A 40 2.44 -8.08 -8.44
CA GLU A 40 2.12 -9.48 -8.68
C GLU A 40 2.11 -9.79 -10.19
N GLU A 41 2.50 -10.99 -10.60
CA GLU A 41 2.60 -11.36 -12.03
C GLU A 41 1.28 -11.12 -12.79
N ASN A 42 0.14 -11.38 -12.13
CA ASN A 42 -1.18 -11.14 -12.72
C ASN A 42 -1.50 -9.65 -12.90
N GLU A 43 -0.87 -8.76 -12.13
CA GLU A 43 -1.07 -7.31 -12.22
C GLU A 43 -0.30 -6.66 -13.38
N VAL A 44 0.74 -7.31 -13.92
CA VAL A 44 1.52 -6.79 -15.06
C VAL A 44 0.62 -6.49 -16.25
N LYS A 45 -0.26 -7.43 -16.60
CA LYS A 45 -1.21 -7.27 -17.70
C LYS A 45 -2.20 -6.12 -17.46
N GLU A 46 -2.60 -5.91 -16.22
CA GLU A 46 -3.48 -4.80 -15.87
C GLU A 46 -2.75 -3.45 -15.96
N LEU A 47 -1.46 -3.40 -15.57
CA LEU A 47 -0.61 -2.22 -15.76
C LEU A 47 -0.42 -1.88 -17.24
N GLU A 48 -0.20 -2.88 -18.08
CA GLU A 48 -0.09 -2.70 -19.53
C GLU A 48 -1.40 -2.22 -20.18
N LYS A 49 -2.53 -2.74 -19.73
CA LYS A 49 -3.87 -2.30 -20.22
C LYS A 49 -4.19 -0.86 -19.84
N VAL A 50 -3.83 -0.43 -18.64
CA VAL A 50 -4.11 0.92 -18.15
C VAL A 50 -3.12 1.95 -18.70
N LEU A 51 -1.94 1.52 -19.12
CA LEU A 51 -0.88 2.40 -19.60
C LEU A 51 -1.32 3.40 -20.68
N PRO A 52 -1.99 2.99 -21.79
CA PRO A 52 -2.44 3.95 -22.79
C PRO A 52 -3.45 4.96 -22.26
N ILE A 53 -4.22 4.62 -21.21
CA ILE A 53 -5.23 5.50 -20.60
C ILE A 53 -4.56 6.62 -19.79
N VAL A 54 -3.42 6.32 -19.16
CA VAL A 54 -2.71 7.25 -18.27
C VAL A 54 -1.49 7.89 -18.93
N TRP A 55 -1.18 7.53 -20.19
CA TRP A 55 0.05 7.92 -20.87
C TRP A 55 0.34 9.42 -20.85
N ASP A 56 -0.68 10.24 -21.11
CA ASP A 56 -0.55 11.69 -21.17
C ASP A 56 -0.41 12.36 -19.78
N ASP A 57 -0.73 11.64 -18.72
CA ASP A 57 -0.52 12.07 -17.34
C ASP A 57 0.91 11.81 -16.84
N LEU A 58 1.69 10.98 -17.57
CA LEU A 58 3.05 10.59 -17.19
C LEU A 58 4.09 11.60 -17.66
N SER A 59 5.16 11.78 -16.86
CA SER A 59 6.28 12.63 -17.27
C SER A 59 6.99 12.10 -18.51
N PRO A 60 7.66 12.96 -19.33
CA PRO A 60 8.47 12.53 -20.47
C PRO A 60 9.56 11.52 -20.08
N GLU A 61 10.15 11.66 -18.89
CA GLU A 61 11.16 10.76 -18.33
C GLU A 61 10.55 9.38 -18.03
N ALA A 62 9.36 9.33 -17.41
CA ALA A 62 8.64 8.09 -17.16
C ALA A 62 8.28 7.38 -18.47
N GLN A 63 7.78 8.11 -19.46
CA GLN A 63 7.48 7.58 -20.79
C GLN A 63 8.73 7.00 -21.48
N ALA A 64 9.89 7.65 -21.34
CA ALA A 64 11.16 7.16 -21.89
C ALA A 64 11.62 5.86 -21.21
N ILE A 65 11.50 5.78 -19.88
CA ILE A 65 11.81 4.56 -19.11
C ILE A 65 10.90 3.41 -19.53
N ILE A 66 9.57 3.66 -19.58
CA ILE A 66 8.59 2.64 -19.98
C ILE A 66 8.87 2.12 -21.41
N LYS A 67 9.21 2.99 -22.36
CA LYS A 67 9.58 2.58 -23.72
C LYS A 67 10.84 1.72 -23.76
N LYS A 68 11.78 1.93 -22.83
CA LYS A 68 13.06 1.23 -22.76
C LYS A 68 12.97 -0.13 -22.07
N GLN A 69 12.28 -0.22 -20.94
CA GLN A 69 12.29 -1.41 -20.08
C GLN A 69 10.91 -1.95 -19.70
N GLY A 70 9.82 -1.26 -20.09
CA GLY A 70 8.46 -1.64 -19.71
C GLY A 70 7.98 -0.98 -18.41
N VAL A 71 6.78 -1.35 -18.00
CA VAL A 71 6.11 -0.82 -16.80
C VAL A 71 6.63 -1.43 -15.50
N VAL A 72 7.32 -2.58 -15.59
CA VAL A 72 7.90 -3.33 -14.47
C VAL A 72 9.31 -3.77 -14.82
N TYR A 73 10.12 -4.06 -13.81
CA TYR A 73 11.44 -4.70 -13.94
C TYR A 73 11.68 -5.60 -12.72
N THR A 74 12.67 -6.49 -12.82
CA THR A 74 13.14 -7.28 -11.69
C THR A 74 14.25 -6.52 -10.98
N ASP A 75 14.08 -6.27 -9.68
CA ASP A 75 15.06 -5.56 -8.87
C ASP A 75 16.24 -6.45 -8.46
N GLN A 76 17.14 -5.93 -7.58
CA GLN A 76 18.34 -6.65 -7.15
C GLN A 76 18.06 -7.84 -6.26
N ASP A 77 16.91 -7.84 -5.56
CA ASP A 77 16.47 -8.91 -4.68
C ASP A 77 15.70 -10.00 -5.46
N GLY A 78 15.44 -9.77 -6.75
CA GLY A 78 14.72 -10.69 -7.63
C GLY A 78 13.22 -10.45 -7.65
N ASP A 79 12.74 -9.39 -7.01
CA ASP A 79 11.32 -9.04 -6.94
C ASP A 79 10.89 -8.28 -8.20
N LEU A 80 9.67 -8.57 -8.68
CA LEU A 80 9.04 -7.82 -9.75
C LEU A 80 8.46 -6.52 -9.18
N VAL A 81 8.94 -5.39 -9.69
CA VAL A 81 8.56 -4.07 -9.18
C VAL A 81 8.19 -3.11 -10.31
N THR A 82 7.43 -2.05 -10.01
CA THR A 82 7.16 -1.00 -11.00
C THR A 82 8.46 -0.31 -11.43
N SER A 83 8.57 0.06 -12.71
CA SER A 83 9.68 0.88 -13.19
C SER A 83 9.73 2.22 -12.47
N ILE A 84 10.94 2.76 -12.29
CA ILE A 84 11.20 4.01 -11.57
C ILE A 84 12.03 4.98 -12.41
N VAL A 85 11.84 6.27 -12.19
CA VAL A 85 12.59 7.37 -12.80
C VAL A 85 13.67 7.82 -11.82
N ASN A 86 14.90 7.98 -12.31
CA ASN A 86 16.05 8.50 -11.54
C ASN A 86 16.30 7.76 -10.20
N ASN A 87 16.03 6.47 -10.15
CA ASN A 87 16.11 5.62 -8.95
C ASN A 87 15.27 6.13 -7.77
N LYS A 88 14.15 6.78 -8.03
CA LYS A 88 13.23 7.34 -7.03
C LYS A 88 11.78 7.17 -7.40
N ASP A 89 11.30 7.96 -8.34
CA ASP A 89 9.88 8.15 -8.60
C ASP A 89 9.31 6.95 -9.35
N CYS A 90 8.18 6.42 -8.91
CA CYS A 90 7.42 5.45 -9.70
C CYS A 90 7.05 6.05 -11.07
N VAL A 91 7.16 5.29 -12.17
CA VAL A 91 6.78 5.76 -13.52
C VAL A 91 5.31 6.17 -13.65
N PHE A 92 4.46 5.74 -12.73
CA PHE A 92 3.04 6.11 -12.71
C PHE A 92 2.73 7.34 -11.84
N THR A 93 3.75 8.13 -11.45
CA THR A 93 3.53 9.40 -10.73
C THR A 93 3.02 10.48 -11.66
N CYS A 94 2.07 11.28 -11.16
CA CYS A 94 1.65 12.55 -11.75
C CYS A 94 1.45 13.58 -10.63
N TYR A 95 1.44 14.86 -10.99
CA TYR A 95 1.38 15.95 -10.01
C TYR A 95 0.20 16.87 -10.30
N ASP A 96 -0.38 17.44 -9.26
CA ASP A 96 -1.32 18.55 -9.39
C ASP A 96 -0.60 19.91 -9.43
N GLU A 97 -1.39 20.98 -9.63
CA GLU A 97 -0.89 22.35 -9.67
C GLU A 97 -0.21 22.80 -8.37
N LYS A 98 -0.45 22.11 -7.24
CA LYS A 98 0.14 22.38 -5.93
C LYS A 98 1.37 21.54 -5.65
N GLY A 99 1.82 20.73 -6.62
CA GLY A 99 2.96 19.83 -6.50
C GLY A 99 2.70 18.61 -5.61
N CYS A 100 1.45 18.24 -5.39
CA CYS A 100 1.09 17.00 -4.73
C CYS A 100 1.20 15.85 -5.72
N CYS A 101 1.93 14.79 -5.34
CA CYS A 101 2.09 13.58 -6.14
C CYS A 101 0.88 12.65 -5.99
N TYR A 102 0.44 12.11 -7.11
CA TYR A 102 -0.64 11.13 -7.20
C TYR A 102 -0.21 9.96 -8.08
N CYS A 103 -0.86 8.82 -7.90
CA CYS A 103 -0.77 7.72 -8.85
C CYS A 103 -1.71 8.01 -10.03
N ALA A 104 -1.18 8.06 -11.26
CA ALA A 104 -1.95 8.28 -12.47
C ALA A 104 -3.00 7.18 -12.69
N ILE A 105 -2.68 5.92 -12.29
CA ILE A 105 -3.61 4.80 -12.36
C ILE A 105 -4.80 5.04 -11.42
N GLU A 106 -4.53 5.38 -10.15
CA GLU A 106 -5.59 5.69 -9.17
C GLU A 106 -6.45 6.86 -9.63
N LYS A 107 -5.83 7.91 -10.20
CA LYS A 107 -6.53 9.06 -10.77
C LYS A 107 -7.48 8.63 -11.90
N ALA A 108 -7.02 7.77 -12.82
CA ALA A 108 -7.83 7.25 -13.91
C ALA A 108 -8.99 6.37 -13.39
N TYR A 109 -8.72 5.50 -12.42
CA TYR A 109 -9.75 4.68 -11.79
C TYR A 109 -10.85 5.54 -11.12
N ARG A 110 -10.45 6.53 -10.31
CA ARG A 110 -11.41 7.44 -9.65
C ARG A 110 -12.23 8.27 -10.63
N ALA A 111 -11.69 8.50 -11.83
CA ALA A 111 -12.38 9.16 -12.94
C ALA A 111 -13.26 8.19 -13.77
N GLY A 112 -13.33 6.90 -13.40
CA GLY A 112 -14.10 5.88 -14.13
C GLY A 112 -13.54 5.51 -15.50
N LYS A 113 -12.25 5.77 -15.75
CA LYS A 113 -11.58 5.49 -17.02
C LYS A 113 -11.00 4.08 -17.13
N CYS A 114 -10.82 3.39 -16.00
CA CYS A 114 -10.33 2.01 -15.92
C CYS A 114 -10.86 1.30 -14.68
N ASP A 115 -10.80 -0.03 -14.67
CA ASP A 115 -11.25 -0.88 -13.57
C ASP A 115 -10.11 -1.30 -12.63
N PHE A 116 -8.85 -1.05 -13.00
CA PHE A 116 -7.68 -1.36 -12.18
C PHE A 116 -7.32 -0.17 -11.30
N TYR A 117 -7.43 -0.35 -9.98
CA TYR A 117 -7.20 0.74 -9.03
C TYR A 117 -5.72 1.12 -8.91
N LYS A 118 -4.86 0.17 -8.58
CA LYS A 118 -3.38 0.23 -8.51
C LYS A 118 -2.83 -1.11 -8.04
N PRO A 119 -1.52 -1.38 -8.09
CA PRO A 119 -0.93 -2.59 -7.53
C PRO A 119 -1.35 -2.81 -6.09
N ILE A 120 -1.57 -4.08 -5.72
CA ILE A 120 -2.06 -4.43 -4.39
C ILE A 120 -1.08 -3.99 -3.30
N SER A 121 0.22 -4.04 -3.56
CA SER A 121 1.25 -3.56 -2.64
C SER A 121 1.12 -2.08 -2.32
N CYS A 122 0.79 -1.25 -3.32
CA CYS A 122 0.51 0.19 -3.14
C CYS A 122 -0.81 0.43 -2.40
N HIS A 123 -1.83 -0.42 -2.66
CA HIS A 123 -3.14 -0.29 -2.02
C HIS A 123 -3.08 -0.69 -0.54
N LEU A 124 -2.28 -1.70 -0.21
CA LEU A 124 -2.08 -2.18 1.16
C LEU A 124 -1.13 -1.31 1.99
N TYR A 125 -0.38 -0.39 1.37
CA TYR A 125 0.60 0.40 2.12
C TYR A 125 -0.07 1.22 3.25
N PRO A 126 0.43 1.18 4.50
CA PRO A 126 1.75 0.75 4.97
C PRO A 126 1.90 -0.73 5.36
N ILE A 127 1.01 -1.60 4.95
CA ILE A 127 1.22 -3.04 5.09
C ILE A 127 2.20 -3.54 4.01
N ARG A 128 3.13 -4.41 4.43
CA ARG A 128 4.00 -5.20 3.57
C ARG A 128 3.68 -6.68 3.74
N ILE A 129 3.52 -7.35 2.62
CA ILE A 129 3.30 -8.80 2.55
C ILE A 129 4.65 -9.48 2.30
N GLY A 130 4.97 -10.49 3.07
CA GLY A 130 6.13 -11.36 2.86
C GLY A 130 5.69 -12.81 2.78
N SER A 131 6.42 -13.62 2.01
CA SER A 131 6.17 -15.06 1.91
C SER A 131 7.29 -15.83 2.62
N TYR A 132 6.92 -16.75 3.53
CA TYR A 132 7.85 -17.53 4.33
C TYR A 132 7.43 -19.01 4.29
N GLY A 133 7.87 -19.71 3.26
CA GLY A 133 7.49 -21.10 3.03
C GLY A 133 5.99 -21.24 2.77
N LEU A 134 5.26 -21.87 3.71
CA LEU A 134 3.80 -22.06 3.59
C LEU A 134 3.00 -20.90 4.20
N TYR A 135 3.65 -19.92 4.83
CA TYR A 135 2.97 -18.83 5.50
C TYR A 135 3.12 -17.51 4.76
N THR A 136 2.07 -16.73 4.77
CA THR A 136 2.05 -15.33 4.35
C THR A 136 2.16 -14.43 5.59
N ALA A 137 3.16 -13.55 5.64
CA ALA A 137 3.32 -12.60 6.73
C ALA A 137 2.77 -11.23 6.35
N VAL A 138 1.95 -10.65 7.24
CA VAL A 138 1.35 -9.33 7.11
C VAL A 138 1.97 -8.40 8.16
N ASN A 139 2.84 -7.49 7.71
CA ASN A 139 3.64 -6.63 8.59
C ASN A 139 3.33 -5.15 8.39
N TYR A 140 3.41 -4.37 9.47
CA TYR A 140 3.32 -2.92 9.42
C TYR A 140 4.70 -2.32 9.14
N HIS A 141 4.81 -1.57 8.06
CA HIS A 141 6.03 -0.88 7.67
C HIS A 141 6.07 0.53 8.27
N ARG A 142 7.10 0.81 9.07
CA ARG A 142 7.34 2.13 9.66
C ARG A 142 8.28 2.94 8.78
N TRP A 143 7.74 3.88 8.05
CA TRP A 143 8.52 4.77 7.18
C TRP A 143 8.30 6.23 7.57
N ASN A 144 9.39 7.00 7.63
CA ASN A 144 9.36 8.39 8.09
C ASN A 144 8.46 9.30 7.24
N VAL A 145 8.33 9.03 5.94
CA VAL A 145 7.43 9.78 5.04
C VAL A 145 5.96 9.71 5.48
N CYS A 146 5.57 8.71 6.27
CA CYS A 146 4.21 8.53 6.78
C CYS A 146 3.99 9.13 8.18
N LYS A 147 4.93 9.91 8.72
CA LYS A 147 4.80 10.50 10.07
C LYS A 147 3.48 11.28 10.26
N ALA A 148 3.08 12.07 9.27
CA ALA A 148 1.83 12.82 9.30
C ALA A 148 0.59 11.91 9.35
N ALA A 149 0.64 10.77 8.65
CA ALA A 149 -0.44 9.77 8.67
C ALA A 149 -0.57 9.08 10.02
N VAL A 150 0.55 8.79 10.69
CA VAL A 150 0.56 8.21 12.05
C VAL A 150 -0.02 9.21 13.06
N ILE A 151 0.36 10.49 12.98
CA ILE A 151 -0.18 11.55 13.85
C ILE A 151 -1.69 11.67 13.67
N LEU A 152 -2.16 11.74 12.42
CA LEU A 152 -3.59 11.84 12.12
C LEU A 152 -4.34 10.58 12.57
N GLY A 153 -3.80 9.40 12.30
CA GLY A 153 -4.39 8.12 12.72
C GLY A 153 -4.55 8.00 14.24
N LYS A 154 -3.56 8.49 15.01
CA LYS A 154 -3.65 8.55 16.48
C LYS A 154 -4.72 9.55 16.94
N LYS A 155 -4.79 10.73 16.33
CA LYS A 155 -5.80 11.75 16.63
C LYS A 155 -7.22 11.23 16.39
N GLU A 156 -7.44 10.59 15.25
CA GLU A 156 -8.75 10.05 14.85
C GLU A 156 -9.02 8.63 15.39
N ASN A 157 -8.06 8.05 16.13
CA ASN A 157 -8.10 6.70 16.71
C ASN A 157 -8.42 5.60 15.69
N VAL A 158 -7.82 5.65 14.49
CA VAL A 158 -8.08 4.71 13.39
C VAL A 158 -6.98 3.65 13.34
N PRO A 159 -7.25 2.38 13.72
CA PRO A 159 -6.28 1.28 13.56
C PRO A 159 -5.94 1.01 12.10
N VAL A 160 -4.71 0.53 11.86
CA VAL A 160 -4.20 0.21 10.51
C VAL A 160 -5.16 -0.71 9.76
N TYR A 161 -5.63 -1.81 10.39
CA TYR A 161 -6.52 -2.76 9.74
C TYR A 161 -7.88 -2.16 9.35
N LYS A 162 -8.39 -1.18 10.11
CA LYS A 162 -9.63 -0.47 9.78
C LYS A 162 -9.44 0.51 8.64
N PHE A 163 -8.33 1.23 8.62
CA PHE A 163 -7.97 2.11 7.51
C PHE A 163 -7.81 1.35 6.20
N LEU A 164 -7.21 0.15 6.26
CA LEU A 164 -6.93 -0.70 5.10
C LEU A 164 -7.97 -1.79 4.87
N LYS A 165 -9.22 -1.60 5.31
CA LYS A 165 -10.31 -2.56 5.12
C LYS A 165 -10.43 -3.04 3.67
N GLU A 166 -10.55 -2.09 2.74
CA GLU A 166 -10.79 -2.41 1.32
C GLU A 166 -9.63 -3.20 0.68
N PRO A 167 -8.34 -2.80 0.81
CA PRO A 167 -7.26 -3.57 0.26
C PRO A 167 -7.04 -4.92 0.94
N LEU A 168 -7.33 -5.05 2.23
CA LEU A 168 -7.29 -6.34 2.92
C LEU A 168 -8.38 -7.29 2.40
N ILE A 169 -9.60 -6.80 2.19
CA ILE A 169 -10.68 -7.58 1.54
C ILE A 169 -10.30 -7.95 0.11
N ARG A 170 -9.71 -7.02 -0.66
CA ARG A 170 -9.24 -7.29 -2.03
C ARG A 170 -8.19 -8.40 -2.07
N LYS A 171 -7.28 -8.43 -1.10
CA LYS A 171 -6.17 -9.39 -1.06
C LYS A 171 -6.57 -10.75 -0.50
N PHE A 172 -7.31 -10.78 0.60
CA PHE A 172 -7.55 -11.99 1.39
C PHE A 172 -9.02 -12.43 1.40
N GLY A 173 -9.95 -11.59 0.96
CA GLY A 173 -11.39 -11.87 1.00
C GLY A 173 -12.09 -11.27 2.22
N ALA A 174 -13.42 -11.17 2.10
CA ALA A 174 -14.26 -10.56 3.14
C ALA A 174 -14.36 -11.42 4.41
N GLU A 175 -14.37 -12.74 4.26
CA GLU A 175 -14.43 -13.69 5.39
C GLU A 175 -13.14 -13.62 6.22
N TRP A 176 -11.98 -13.61 5.56
CA TRP A 176 -10.69 -13.43 6.22
C TRP A 176 -10.62 -12.09 6.97
N TYR A 177 -11.09 -11.01 6.34
CA TYR A 177 -11.12 -9.70 7.00
C TYR A 177 -12.04 -9.70 8.24
N GLN A 178 -13.16 -10.42 8.21
CA GLN A 178 -14.01 -10.57 9.37
C GLN A 178 -13.30 -11.32 10.51
N MET A 179 -12.59 -12.41 10.20
CA MET A 179 -11.77 -13.13 11.19
C MET A 179 -10.70 -12.21 11.81
N LEU A 180 -10.05 -11.35 11.00
CA LEU A 180 -9.11 -10.35 11.52
C LEU A 180 -9.80 -9.37 12.49
N CYS A 181 -11.02 -8.92 12.19
CA CYS A 181 -11.77 -8.05 13.09
C CYS A 181 -12.09 -8.74 14.42
N ASP A 182 -12.55 -9.99 14.37
CA ASP A 182 -12.87 -10.78 15.56
C ASP A 182 -11.63 -11.01 16.44
N CYS A 183 -10.50 -11.37 15.83
CA CYS A 183 -9.22 -11.48 16.52
C CYS A 183 -8.77 -10.13 17.13
N ALA A 184 -8.99 -9.02 16.42
CA ALA A 184 -8.64 -7.69 16.91
C ALA A 184 -9.46 -7.30 18.15
N GLU A 185 -10.75 -7.64 18.18
CA GLU A 185 -11.60 -7.39 19.34
C GLU A 185 -11.19 -8.23 20.55
N GLN A 186 -10.84 -9.51 20.34
CA GLN A 186 -10.34 -10.37 21.41
C GLN A 186 -9.01 -9.84 21.95
N TRP A 187 -8.07 -9.51 21.05
CA TRP A 187 -6.78 -8.96 21.43
C TRP A 187 -6.93 -7.67 22.26
N GLN A 188 -7.83 -6.76 21.86
CA GLN A 188 -8.08 -5.52 22.59
C GLN A 188 -8.65 -5.80 24.01
N LYS A 189 -9.55 -6.76 24.15
CA LYS A 189 -10.11 -7.15 25.48
C LYS A 189 -9.04 -7.74 26.40
N GLU A 190 -8.13 -8.54 25.87
CA GLU A 190 -7.06 -9.16 26.64
C GLU A 190 -5.99 -8.16 27.07
N TYR A 191 -5.51 -7.32 26.16
CA TYR A 191 -4.36 -6.45 26.40
C TYR A 191 -4.73 -5.06 26.92
N LEU A 192 -5.86 -4.46 26.52
CA LEU A 192 -6.31 -3.18 27.07
C LEU A 192 -7.09 -3.34 28.39
N GLY A 193 -7.75 -4.48 28.60
CA GLY A 193 -8.41 -4.80 29.88
C GLY A 193 -7.46 -5.08 31.04
N GLU A 194 -6.15 -5.31 30.79
CA GLU A 194 -5.13 -5.46 31.83
C GLU A 194 -4.52 -4.13 32.29
N ASP A 195 -4.49 -3.12 31.43
CA ASP A 195 -3.96 -1.79 31.78
C ASP A 195 -4.94 -0.99 32.68
N GLU A 196 -6.25 -1.17 32.52
CA GLU A 196 -7.23 -0.53 33.41
C GLU A 196 -7.29 -1.18 34.83
N ARG A 197 -6.69 -2.35 35.04
CA ARG A 197 -6.64 -3.06 36.33
C ARG A 197 -5.37 -2.77 37.14
N LYS A 198 -4.44 -1.99 36.58
CA LYS A 198 -3.15 -1.64 37.24
C LYS A 198 -3.08 -0.20 37.79
N PHE A 199 -4.20 0.53 37.78
CA PHE A 199 -4.31 1.86 38.42
C PHE A 199 -5.42 1.93 39.45
#